data_a7a2a3baa03821b87514c82c38e1df06
#
_entry.id   a7a2a3baa03821b87514c82c38e1df06
#
_cell.length_a   1.000
_cell.length_b   1.000
_cell.length_c   1.000
_cell.angle_alpha   90.00
_cell.angle_beta   90.00
_cell.angle_gamma   90.00
#
_symmetry.space_group_name_H-M   'P 1'
#
loop_
_entity.id
_entity.type
_entity.pdbx_description
1 polymer ?
#
loop_
_entity_poly.entity_id
_entity_poly.type
_entity_poly.pdbx_seq_one_letter_code
_entity_poly.pdbx_strand_id
1 'polypeptide(L)'
;MRFGRVLTTAMVAGVLAFTPAAAFAGSQLVGGGIWNYGTSAGAIYSHYLHNTQCHGASVHNGKLYRVTNIKPGVWAKVHAKDWPMRVDHAYWRTCA
;
A
#
# COMPACT_ATOMS: atom_id res chain seq x y z
N MET A 1 11.05 -2.30 17.00
CA MET A 1 11.44 -1.97 16.39
C MET A 1 11.95 -1.86 15.99
N ARG A 2 11.22 -2.20 15.98
CA ARG A 2 11.68 -1.96 15.30
C ARG A 2 12.01 -1.77 14.59
N PHE A 3 11.80 -2.08 14.25
CA PHE A 3 12.15 -1.83 13.15
C PHE A 3 12.82 -1.49 13.01
N GLY A 4 12.55 -2.01 13.17
CA GLY A 4 13.12 -1.49 12.56
C GLY A 4 13.71 -1.35 12.37
N ARG A 5 13.52 -1.40 12.47
CA ARG A 5 14.09 -1.07 11.94
C ARG A 5 14.43 -0.70 11.32
N VAL A 6 14.00 -1.05 11.35
CA VAL A 6 14.36 -0.58 10.40
C VAL A 6 14.58 -0.35 9.78
N LEU A 7 14.22 -0.66 9.70
CA LEU A 7 14.47 -0.30 8.78
C LEU A 7 14.76 0.09 8.34
N THR A 8 14.40 -0.14 8.37
CA THR A 8 14.73 0.27 7.53
C THR A 8 14.88 0.54 7.01
N THR A 9 14.52 0.43 7.03
CA THR A 9 14.73 0.75 6.18
C THR A 9 14.81 1.01 5.57
N ALA A 10 14.45 0.91 5.59
CA ALA A 10 14.59 1.19 4.74
C ALA A 10 14.43 1.43 4.25
N MET A 11 13.99 1.36 4.08
CA MET A 11 13.91 1.65 3.38
C MET A 11 13.73 2.04 3.02
N VAL A 12 13.44 2.05 2.93
CA VAL A 12 13.36 2.34 2.26
C VAL A 12 13.30 2.57 1.69
N ALA A 13 12.82 2.46 1.72
CA ALA A 13 12.87 2.66 1.02
C ALA A 13 13.01 2.57 0.31
N GLY A 14 12.94 2.35 -0.02
CA GLY A 14 13.09 2.29 -0.77
C GLY A 14 13.18 1.73 -1.37
N VAL A 15 13.29 1.33 -1.81
CA VAL A 15 13.54 0.86 -2.41
C VAL A 15 13.42 0.37 -3.17
N LEU A 16 13.51 0.19 -3.66
CA LEU A 16 13.48 -0.38 -4.22
C LEU A 16 13.91 -1.02 -5.19
N ALA A 17 14.43 -1.19 -5.40
CA ALA A 17 14.76 -1.82 -6.44
C ALA A 17 14.39 -3.05 -6.59
N PHE A 18 14.31 -3.67 -6.99
CA PHE A 18 13.93 -4.72 -6.88
C PHE A 18 13.94 -5.62 -7.86
N THR A 19 13.77 -6.75 -7.60
CA THR A 19 13.82 -7.78 -8.55
C THR A 19 12.56 -7.78 -9.30
N PRO A 20 12.60 -7.68 -10.59
CA PRO A 20 11.38 -7.47 -11.32
C PRO A 20 10.39 -8.61 -11.25
N ALA A 21 10.87 -9.81 -11.09
CA ALA A 21 9.97 -10.95 -11.11
C ALA A 21 9.42 -11.28 -9.74
N ALA A 22 9.96 -10.68 -8.71
CA ALA A 22 9.55 -11.02 -7.36
C ALA A 22 8.27 -10.29 -6.99
N ALA A 23 7.53 -10.87 -6.09
CA ALA A 23 6.44 -10.17 -5.47
C ALA A 23 7.01 -8.99 -4.72
N PHE A 24 6.35 -7.86 -4.80
CA PHE A 24 6.73 -6.66 -4.08
C PHE A 24 5.74 -6.45 -2.93
N ALA A 25 6.25 -6.22 -1.75
CA ALA A 25 5.42 -5.92 -0.60
C ALA A 25 6.15 -4.96 0.31
N GLY A 26 5.42 -4.03 0.88
CA GLY A 26 5.97 -3.05 1.79
C GLY A 26 4.98 -2.68 2.87
N SER A 27 5.51 -2.03 3.90
CA SER A 27 4.72 -1.51 4.99
C SER A 27 5.36 -0.22 5.45
N GLN A 28 4.56 0.83 5.60
CA GLN A 28 5.05 2.14 6.00
C GLN A 28 4.10 2.80 6.98
N LEU A 29 4.66 3.61 7.86
CA LEU A 29 3.90 4.53 8.68
C LEU A 29 3.82 5.84 7.93
N VAL A 30 2.66 6.16 7.38
CA VAL A 30 2.48 7.35 6.54
C VAL A 30 1.15 8.01 6.88
N GLY A 31 1.14 9.33 6.87
CA GLY A 31 -0.08 10.09 7.06
C GLY A 31 -0.75 9.90 8.40
N GLY A 32 -0.02 9.39 9.39
CA GLY A 32 -0.59 9.07 10.69
C GLY A 32 -1.19 7.68 10.78
N GLY A 33 -1.04 6.87 9.75
CA GLY A 33 -1.58 5.53 9.70
C GLY A 33 -0.56 4.49 9.31
N ILE A 34 -1.04 3.28 9.07
CA ILE A 34 -0.22 2.14 8.65
C ILE A 34 -0.66 1.75 7.26
N TRP A 35 0.28 1.69 6.34
CA TRP A 35 0.01 1.35 4.95
C TRP A 35 0.77 0.09 4.56
N ASN A 36 0.03 -0.94 4.16
CA ASN A 36 0.59 -2.18 3.62
C ASN A 36 0.22 -2.24 2.15
N TYR A 37 1.20 -2.52 1.31
CA TYR A 37 1.00 -2.48 -0.13
C TYR A 37 1.93 -3.48 -0.81
N GLY A 38 1.59 -3.83 -2.03
CA GLY A 38 2.46 -4.69 -2.80
C GLY A 38 1.72 -5.55 -3.79
N THR A 39 2.41 -6.56 -4.27
CA THR A 39 1.84 -7.57 -5.16
C THR A 39 1.96 -8.94 -4.52
N SER A 40 0.93 -9.74 -4.67
CA SER A 40 0.91 -11.07 -4.09
C SER A 40 -0.13 -11.90 -4.85
N ALA A 41 0.23 -13.13 -5.19
CA ALA A 41 -0.68 -14.07 -5.83
C ALA A 41 -1.38 -13.50 -7.06
N GLY A 42 -0.67 -12.70 -7.84
CA GLY A 42 -1.21 -12.12 -9.07
C GLY A 42 -2.09 -10.91 -8.87
N ALA A 43 -2.07 -10.31 -7.68
CA ALA A 43 -2.85 -9.12 -7.39
C ALA A 43 -1.95 -8.01 -6.85
N ILE A 44 -2.30 -6.78 -7.16
CA ILE A 44 -1.75 -5.61 -6.49
C ILE A 44 -2.73 -5.19 -5.40
N TYR A 45 -2.22 -4.82 -4.23
CA TYR A 45 -3.08 -4.46 -3.12
C TYR A 45 -2.59 -3.21 -2.41
N SER A 46 -3.52 -2.54 -1.73
CA SER A 46 -3.25 -1.39 -0.88
C SER A 46 -4.19 -1.47 0.32
N HIS A 47 -3.62 -1.56 1.50
CA HIS A 47 -4.37 -1.64 2.75
C HIS A 47 -3.90 -0.50 3.65
N TYR A 48 -4.82 0.35 4.06
CA TYR A 48 -4.46 1.49 4.89
C TYR A 48 -5.36 1.56 6.12
N LEU A 49 -4.73 1.72 7.27
CA LEU A 49 -5.42 1.86 8.53
C LEU A 49 -5.07 3.21 9.14
N HIS A 50 -6.08 3.96 9.52
CA HIS A 50 -5.90 5.18 10.28
C HIS A 50 -6.83 5.13 11.48
N ASN A 51 -6.30 5.33 12.68
CA ASN A 51 -7.09 5.13 13.89
C ASN A 51 -7.94 6.32 14.27
N THR A 52 -7.67 7.49 13.73
CA THR A 52 -8.35 8.72 14.15
C THR A 52 -9.01 9.49 13.02
N GLN A 53 -8.70 9.18 11.77
CA GLN A 53 -9.26 9.90 10.63
C GLN A 53 -9.94 8.97 9.64
N CYS A 54 -10.94 9.48 8.99
CA CYS A 54 -11.49 8.89 7.79
C CYS A 54 -10.39 8.73 6.74
N HIS A 55 -10.38 7.63 6.03
CA HIS A 55 -9.28 7.31 5.12
C HIS A 55 -9.73 6.40 3.98
N GLY A 56 -8.79 6.10 3.10
CA GLY A 56 -9.04 5.22 1.98
C GLY A 56 -7.76 4.68 1.40
N ALA A 57 -7.89 3.80 0.43
CA ALA A 57 -6.79 3.20 -0.28
C ALA A 57 -7.19 2.99 -1.73
N SER A 58 -6.21 2.93 -2.63
CA SER A 58 -6.48 2.67 -4.03
C SER A 58 -5.34 1.92 -4.69
N VAL A 59 -5.66 1.26 -5.79
CA VAL A 59 -4.68 0.64 -6.67
C VAL A 59 -5.02 1.01 -8.10
N HIS A 60 -4.01 1.07 -8.94
CA HIS A 60 -4.15 1.39 -10.35
C HIS A 60 -3.38 0.37 -11.17
N ASN A 61 -4.10 -0.36 -12.03
CA ASN A 61 -3.52 -1.37 -12.90
C ASN A 61 -3.86 -1.11 -14.38
N GLY A 62 -4.01 0.17 -14.74
CA GLY A 62 -4.59 0.60 -16.00
C GLY A 62 -6.01 1.09 -15.79
N LYS A 63 -6.58 0.79 -14.64
CA LYS A 63 -7.88 1.23 -14.20
C LYS A 63 -7.77 1.51 -12.70
N LEU A 64 -8.44 2.52 -12.23
CA LEU A 64 -8.41 2.90 -10.82
C LEU A 64 -9.46 2.14 -10.03
N TYR A 65 -9.03 1.48 -8.97
CA TYR A 65 -9.91 0.84 -8.01
C TYR A 65 -9.63 1.48 -6.66
N ARG A 66 -10.66 1.90 -5.96
CA ARG A 66 -10.46 2.54 -4.66
C ARG A 66 -11.62 2.33 -3.71
N VAL A 67 -11.30 2.42 -2.43
CA VAL A 67 -12.27 2.52 -1.35
C VAL A 67 -12.02 3.83 -0.64
N THR A 68 -13.09 4.52 -0.27
CA THR A 68 -13.00 5.85 0.36
C THR A 68 -13.95 5.92 1.53
N ASN A 69 -13.74 6.94 2.36
CA ASN A 69 -14.61 7.21 3.50
C ASN A 69 -14.69 6.04 4.47
N ILE A 70 -13.57 5.36 4.65
CA ILE A 70 -13.47 4.27 5.62
C ILE A 70 -13.29 4.92 6.99
N LYS A 71 -14.09 4.48 7.94
CA LYS A 71 -14.09 5.10 9.27
C LYS A 71 -12.83 4.75 10.05
N PRO A 72 -12.44 5.62 11.01
CA PRO A 72 -11.26 5.35 11.85
C PRO A 72 -11.32 3.97 12.48
N GLY A 73 -10.16 3.33 12.57
CA GLY A 73 -10.03 2.03 13.19
C GLY A 73 -10.37 0.85 12.31
N VAL A 74 -10.79 1.09 11.08
CA VAL A 74 -11.13 0.03 10.13
C VAL A 74 -10.15 0.08 8.97
N TRP A 75 -9.67 -1.08 8.53
CA TRP A 75 -8.78 -1.16 7.39
C TRP A 75 -9.51 -0.82 6.10
N ALA A 76 -8.93 0.09 5.33
CA ALA A 76 -9.32 0.32 3.95
C ALA A 76 -8.55 -0.67 3.10
N LYS A 77 -9.24 -1.58 2.44
CA LYS A 77 -8.57 -2.65 1.68
C LYS A 77 -9.07 -2.66 0.25
N VAL A 78 -8.13 -2.65 -0.69
CA VAL A 78 -8.46 -2.73 -2.11
C VAL A 78 -7.38 -3.54 -2.80
N HIS A 79 -7.79 -4.28 -3.82
CA HIS A 79 -6.84 -5.02 -4.64
C HIS A 79 -7.41 -5.21 -6.03
N ALA A 80 -6.52 -5.47 -6.97
CA ALA A 80 -6.88 -5.65 -8.37
C ALA A 80 -5.84 -6.57 -9.01
N LYS A 81 -6.14 -7.05 -10.20
CA LYS A 81 -5.21 -7.92 -10.92
C LYS A 81 -3.90 -7.18 -11.19
N ASP A 82 -2.80 -7.87 -10.96
CA ASP A 82 -1.48 -7.38 -11.27
C ASP A 82 -1.13 -7.82 -12.69
N TRP A 83 -1.04 -6.84 -13.61
CA TRP A 83 -0.72 -7.14 -15.01
C TRP A 83 0.78 -7.13 -15.19
N PRO A 84 1.38 -8.24 -15.64
CA PRO A 84 2.85 -8.34 -15.66
C PRO A 84 3.54 -7.40 -16.64
N MET A 85 2.83 -6.89 -17.62
CA MET A 85 3.45 -6.07 -18.67
C MET A 85 3.30 -4.58 -18.44
N ARG A 86 2.85 -4.16 -17.26
CA ARG A 86 2.71 -2.74 -16.97
C ARG A 86 3.07 -2.46 -15.52
N VAL A 87 3.33 -1.19 -15.25
CA VAL A 87 3.61 -0.73 -13.89
C VAL A 87 2.29 -0.45 -13.19
N ASP A 88 2.06 -1.12 -12.08
CA ASP A 88 0.88 -0.91 -11.27
C ASP A 88 1.26 -0.11 -10.04
N HIS A 89 0.29 0.62 -9.49
CA HIS A 89 0.53 1.55 -8.39
C HIS A 89 -0.45 1.32 -7.26
N ALA A 90 0.01 1.58 -6.04
CA ALA A 90 -0.82 1.54 -4.84
C ALA A 90 -0.74 2.90 -4.15
N TYR A 91 -1.83 3.31 -3.52
CA TYR A 91 -1.93 4.61 -2.87
C TYR A 91 -2.70 4.51 -1.57
N TRP A 92 -2.43 5.44 -0.68
CA TRP A 92 -3.20 5.66 0.54
C TRP A 92 -3.69 7.09 0.57
N ARG A 93 -4.70 7.35 1.38
CA ARG A 93 -5.16 8.74 1.54
C ARG A 93 -5.93 8.89 2.85
N THR A 94 -5.97 10.11 3.35
CA THR A 94 -6.95 10.51 4.35
C THR A 94 -8.06 11.30 3.66
N CYS A 95 -9.21 11.41 4.31
CA CYS A 95 -10.34 12.11 3.72
C CYS A 95 -10.23 13.63 3.84
N ALA A 96 -9.33 14.08 4.69
CA ALA A 96 -9.20 15.53 4.89
C ALA A 96 -8.45 16.19 3.74
#